data_d4826b27923b30fc13d1f77f3ea62666
#
_entry.id   d4826b27923b30fc13d1f77f3ea62666
#
_cell.length_a   1.000
_cell.length_b   1.000
_cell.length_c   1.000
_cell.angle_alpha   90.00
_cell.angle_beta   90.00
_cell.angle_gamma   90.00
#
_symmetry.space_group_name_H-M   'P 1'
#
loop_
_entity.id
_entity.type
_entity.pdbx_description
1 polymer ?
#
loop_
_entity_poly.entity_id
_entity_poly.type
_entity_poly.pdbx_seq_one_letter_code
_entity_poly.pdbx_strand_id
1 'polypeptide(L)'
;LALRIRGLNEETAFRRYYPAGDVASHVLGFTGDRDAGQEGIELAQQGWLAGVPGSRRGIINRRGEAVEDVASIRAPQEGRDLALSLDSRLQYLAFRELKAAVEANRAKAGGLVILDARSGEILALANWPTYNPNSRDRAARDRMRNRALTDVFEPGSTLKPFSIAAALDAGTVRPDTPIATGGGTLTIGSATIHDAHPAGTLTVEQVIQKSSNVGAAKIALGLPAQTLWKTLADVGFGTPPKTGFPGEVSGRLRPAKSWKPIEQATMSYGHGISVNL
;
A
#
# COMPACT_ATOMS: atom_id res chain seq x y z
N LEU A 1 29.16 35.55 2.87
CA LEU A 1 30.61 35.74 3.12
C LEU A 1 31.35 35.32 1.87
N ALA A 2 31.66 36.29 0.99
CA ALA A 2 32.41 36.00 -0.22
C ALA A 2 33.90 35.84 0.13
N LEU A 3 34.28 34.61 0.44
CA LEU A 3 35.67 34.21 0.47
C LEU A 3 36.17 34.12 -0.98
N ARG A 4 36.84 35.17 -1.50
CA ARG A 4 37.47 35.15 -2.82
C ARG A 4 38.73 34.29 -2.79
N ILE A 5 38.57 32.99 -2.73
CA ILE A 5 39.68 32.03 -2.83
C ILE A 5 39.84 31.64 -4.30
N ARG A 6 41.05 31.79 -4.84
CA ARG A 6 41.33 31.37 -6.23
C ARG A 6 41.09 29.88 -6.40
N GLY A 7 40.25 29.53 -7.39
CA GLY A 7 39.90 28.13 -7.70
C GLY A 7 38.63 27.63 -7.01
N LEU A 8 37.97 28.44 -6.18
CA LEU A 8 36.61 28.12 -5.67
C LEU A 8 35.58 28.88 -6.51
N ASN A 9 34.65 28.12 -7.05
CA ASN A 9 33.45 28.66 -7.72
C ASN A 9 32.24 28.34 -6.81
N GLU A 10 31.34 29.32 -6.72
CA GLU A 10 30.06 29.16 -6.01
C GLU A 10 28.96 28.88 -7.04
N GLU A 11 28.20 27.84 -6.83
CA GLU A 11 27.06 27.49 -7.65
C GLU A 11 25.82 27.39 -6.74
N THR A 12 24.75 28.09 -7.11
CA THR A 12 23.47 27.98 -6.40
C THR A 12 22.78 26.70 -6.81
N ALA A 13 22.55 25.82 -5.85
CA ALA A 13 21.80 24.60 -6.02
C ALA A 13 20.49 24.65 -5.22
N PHE A 14 19.42 24.18 -5.82
CA PHE A 14 18.13 23.99 -5.15
C PHE A 14 18.03 22.58 -4.64
N ARG A 15 17.36 22.40 -3.52
CA ARG A 15 17.09 21.08 -2.93
C ARG A 15 15.66 21.03 -2.46
N ARG A 16 14.97 19.92 -2.79
CA ARG A 16 13.66 19.62 -2.25
C ARG A 16 13.73 19.48 -0.73
N TYR A 17 12.81 20.10 -0.02
CA TYR A 17 12.66 19.99 1.44
C TYR A 17 11.28 19.43 1.77
N TYR A 18 11.24 18.48 2.70
CA TYR A 18 10.04 17.74 3.11
C TYR A 18 9.68 18.11 4.55
N PRO A 19 8.79 19.10 4.79
CA PRO A 19 8.45 19.57 6.14
C PRO A 19 7.84 18.49 7.03
N ALA A 20 7.08 17.54 6.44
CA ALA A 20 6.48 16.43 7.16
C ALA A 20 7.49 15.35 7.60
N GLY A 21 8.75 15.42 7.12
CA GLY A 21 9.80 14.47 7.49
C GLY A 21 9.36 13.01 7.36
N ASP A 22 9.57 12.24 8.42
CA ASP A 22 9.30 10.80 8.49
C ASP A 22 7.81 10.45 8.34
N VAL A 23 6.92 11.38 8.71
CA VAL A 23 5.47 11.13 8.79
C VAL A 23 4.85 10.82 7.43
N ALA A 24 5.31 11.48 6.36
CA ALA A 24 4.77 11.32 5.02
C ALA A 24 5.82 10.78 4.02
N SER A 25 6.97 10.33 4.52
CA SER A 25 8.12 9.95 3.68
C SER A 25 7.77 8.91 2.61
N HIS A 26 7.01 7.87 2.97
CA HIS A 26 6.66 6.78 2.03
C HIS A 26 5.66 7.21 0.96
N VAL A 27 4.83 8.23 1.24
CA VAL A 27 3.89 8.75 0.23
C VAL A 27 4.59 9.75 -0.65
N LEU A 28 5.26 10.75 -0.06
CA LEU A 28 5.92 11.81 -0.83
C LEU A 28 7.12 11.27 -1.61
N GLY A 29 7.88 10.36 -1.00
CA GLY A 29 9.14 9.91 -1.55
C GLY A 29 10.23 10.96 -1.39
N PHE A 30 11.17 10.98 -2.31
CA PHE A 30 12.28 11.94 -2.32
C PHE A 30 12.86 12.11 -3.71
N THR A 31 13.58 13.21 -3.91
CA THR A 31 14.36 13.44 -5.12
C THR A 31 15.83 13.10 -4.91
N GLY A 32 16.45 12.60 -5.97
CA GLY A 32 17.90 12.38 -6.05
C GLY A 32 18.65 13.60 -6.54
N ASP A 33 19.81 13.33 -7.15
CA ASP A 33 20.60 14.36 -7.81
C ASP A 33 19.81 14.93 -9.00
N ARG A 34 19.96 16.23 -9.25
CA ARG A 34 19.24 16.99 -10.28
C ARG A 34 17.71 17.00 -10.12
N ASP A 35 17.23 16.93 -8.89
CA ASP A 35 15.80 16.94 -8.55
C ASP A 35 14.94 15.87 -9.26
N ALA A 36 15.57 14.76 -9.69
CA ALA A 36 14.84 13.64 -10.26
C ALA A 36 14.18 12.82 -9.14
N GLY A 37 12.86 12.61 -9.23
CA GLY A 37 12.09 11.78 -8.29
C GLY A 37 12.62 10.36 -8.27
N GLN A 38 12.84 9.80 -7.07
CA GLN A 38 13.39 8.46 -6.89
C GLN A 38 12.34 7.48 -6.32
N GLU A 39 11.43 7.98 -5.52
CA GLU A 39 10.40 7.21 -4.85
C GLU A 39 9.12 8.03 -4.70
N GLY A 40 8.01 7.35 -4.41
CA GLY A 40 6.74 7.97 -4.02
C GLY A 40 6.13 8.87 -5.10
N ILE A 41 5.42 9.87 -4.65
CA ILE A 41 4.78 10.88 -5.53
C ILE A 41 5.82 11.68 -6.32
N GLU A 42 7.00 11.94 -5.75
CA GLU A 42 8.08 12.61 -6.49
C GLU A 42 8.46 11.83 -7.76
N LEU A 43 8.52 10.50 -7.68
CA LEU A 43 8.76 9.65 -8.85
C LEU A 43 7.52 9.54 -9.75
N ALA A 44 6.36 9.24 -9.17
CA ALA A 44 5.13 9.00 -9.92
C ALA A 44 4.69 10.24 -10.73
N GLN A 45 4.89 11.41 -10.15
CA GLN A 45 4.44 12.68 -10.71
C GLN A 45 5.61 13.59 -11.18
N GLN A 46 6.77 12.99 -11.44
CA GLN A 46 7.95 13.74 -11.90
C GLN A 46 7.64 14.69 -13.05
N GLY A 47 6.89 14.22 -14.04
CA GLY A 47 6.55 15.03 -15.22
C GLY A 47 5.65 16.23 -14.94
N TRP A 48 4.91 16.19 -13.82
CA TRP A 48 4.06 17.29 -13.35
C TRP A 48 4.82 18.25 -12.43
N LEU A 49 5.62 17.70 -11.53
CA LEU A 49 6.35 18.44 -10.50
C LEU A 49 7.62 19.10 -11.02
N ALA A 50 8.24 18.51 -12.05
CA ALA A 50 9.47 19.06 -12.62
C ALA A 50 9.19 20.29 -13.49
N GLY A 51 9.97 21.32 -13.30
CA GLY A 51 10.04 22.44 -14.24
C GLY A 51 10.74 22.05 -15.54
N VAL A 52 10.63 22.90 -16.52
CA VAL A 52 11.38 22.81 -17.78
C VAL A 52 12.48 23.87 -17.77
N PRO A 53 13.76 23.46 -17.77
CA PRO A 53 14.86 24.43 -17.77
C PRO A 53 14.81 25.31 -19.02
N GLY A 54 15.07 26.59 -18.83
CA GLY A 54 15.26 27.51 -19.90
C GLY A 54 16.54 27.20 -20.69
N SER A 55 16.68 27.80 -21.86
CA SER A 55 17.92 27.76 -22.61
C SER A 55 18.26 29.17 -23.16
N ARG A 56 19.53 29.52 -23.04
CA ARG A 56 20.05 30.78 -23.56
C ARG A 56 21.32 30.54 -24.36
N ARG A 57 21.58 31.38 -25.32
CA ARG A 57 22.83 31.43 -26.07
C ARG A 57 23.66 32.56 -25.47
N GLY A 58 24.85 32.26 -25.03
CA GLY A 58 25.79 33.25 -24.52
C GLY A 58 27.19 33.03 -25.09
N ILE A 59 28.01 34.07 -25.04
CA ILE A 59 29.44 34.00 -25.34
C ILE A 59 30.14 33.67 -24.02
N ILE A 60 30.96 32.63 -24.06
CA ILE A 60 31.79 32.22 -22.89
C ILE A 60 33.26 32.52 -23.20
N ASN A 61 34.00 32.99 -22.21
CA ASN A 61 35.45 33.18 -22.33
C ASN A 61 36.20 31.84 -22.19
N ARG A 62 37.52 31.87 -22.35
CA ARG A 62 38.38 30.68 -22.21
C ARG A 62 38.33 30.03 -20.79
N ARG A 63 37.76 30.70 -19.82
CA ARG A 63 37.59 30.22 -18.44
C ARG A 63 36.19 29.62 -18.17
N GLY A 64 35.31 29.60 -19.19
CA GLY A 64 33.94 29.12 -19.06
C GLY A 64 32.96 30.14 -18.43
N GLU A 65 33.39 31.39 -18.23
CA GLU A 65 32.56 32.46 -17.68
C GLU A 65 31.69 33.07 -18.78
N ALA A 66 30.40 33.31 -18.53
CA ALA A 66 29.52 33.98 -19.43
C ALA A 66 29.93 35.46 -19.53
N VAL A 67 30.29 35.93 -20.74
CA VAL A 67 30.72 37.29 -21.00
C VAL A 67 29.56 38.15 -21.50
N GLU A 68 28.68 37.56 -22.31
CA GLU A 68 27.53 38.24 -22.90
C GLU A 68 26.38 37.25 -23.17
N ASP A 69 25.17 37.64 -22.84
CA ASP A 69 23.94 36.91 -23.21
C ASP A 69 23.46 37.41 -24.59
N VAL A 70 23.58 36.55 -25.61
CA VAL A 70 23.26 36.92 -27.01
C VAL A 70 21.76 36.77 -27.29
N ALA A 71 21.10 35.72 -26.77
CA ALA A 71 19.68 35.51 -26.95
C ALA A 71 19.12 34.52 -25.92
N SER A 72 17.91 34.79 -25.43
CA SER A 72 17.09 33.79 -24.74
C SER A 72 16.37 32.96 -25.79
N ILE A 73 16.64 31.63 -25.83
CA ILE A 73 16.01 30.71 -26.79
C ILE A 73 14.69 30.24 -26.24
N ARG A 74 14.64 29.94 -24.93
CA ARG A 74 13.44 29.47 -24.23
C ARG A 74 13.48 29.94 -22.78
N ALA A 75 12.39 30.56 -22.32
CA ALA A 75 12.22 30.87 -20.89
C ALA A 75 12.08 29.61 -20.06
N PRO A 76 12.60 29.58 -18.82
CA PRO A 76 12.33 28.49 -17.89
C PRO A 76 10.84 28.45 -17.55
N GLN A 77 10.33 27.23 -17.32
CA GLN A 77 8.96 27.01 -16.81
C GLN A 77 9.07 26.32 -15.45
N GLU A 78 8.43 26.90 -14.47
CA GLU A 78 8.38 26.30 -13.13
C GLU A 78 7.56 25.00 -13.13
N GLY A 79 7.84 24.10 -12.20
CA GLY A 79 7.03 22.93 -11.92
C GLY A 79 5.66 23.34 -11.36
N ARG A 80 4.73 22.40 -11.32
CA ARG A 80 3.36 22.66 -10.88
C ARG A 80 3.12 22.10 -9.49
N ASP A 81 2.24 22.75 -8.74
CA ASP A 81 1.76 22.23 -7.46
C ASP A 81 0.88 20.99 -7.67
N LEU A 82 0.95 20.05 -6.73
CA LEU A 82 0.13 18.86 -6.69
C LEU A 82 -0.56 18.77 -5.34
N ALA A 83 -1.89 18.85 -5.33
CA ALA A 83 -2.71 18.59 -4.15
C ALA A 83 -2.99 17.09 -4.04
N LEU A 84 -2.83 16.54 -2.83
CA LEU A 84 -3.14 15.15 -2.51
C LEU A 84 -4.38 15.09 -1.61
N SER A 85 -5.06 13.94 -1.60
CA SER A 85 -6.20 13.67 -0.71
C SER A 85 -5.81 13.48 0.76
N LEU A 86 -4.52 13.43 1.08
CA LEU A 86 -4.04 13.23 2.45
C LEU A 86 -4.49 14.34 3.40
N ASP A 87 -5.13 13.97 4.51
CA ASP A 87 -5.31 14.86 5.66
C ASP A 87 -4.08 14.78 6.56
N SER A 88 -3.40 15.90 6.75
CA SER A 88 -2.14 15.96 7.50
C SER A 88 -2.29 15.53 8.96
N ARG A 89 -3.46 15.75 9.57
CA ARG A 89 -3.75 15.38 10.96
C ARG A 89 -3.98 13.88 11.07
N LEU A 90 -4.74 13.30 10.13
CA LEU A 90 -4.95 11.86 10.06
C LEU A 90 -3.64 11.14 9.73
N GLN A 91 -2.84 11.68 8.81
CA GLN A 91 -1.53 11.12 8.49
C GLN A 91 -0.60 11.09 9.71
N TYR A 92 -0.52 12.19 10.47
CA TYR A 92 0.28 12.23 11.69
C TYR A 92 -0.23 11.25 12.75
N LEU A 93 -1.55 11.20 12.97
CA LEU A 93 -2.17 10.27 13.92
C LEU A 93 -1.88 8.81 13.52
N ALA A 94 -2.14 8.45 12.25
CA ALA A 94 -1.88 7.12 11.72
C ALA A 94 -0.42 6.70 11.91
N PHE A 95 0.51 7.58 11.59
CA PHE A 95 1.94 7.33 11.76
C PHE A 95 2.32 7.10 13.22
N ARG A 96 1.85 7.97 14.13
CA ARG A 96 2.14 7.88 15.57
C ARG A 96 1.63 6.57 16.17
N GLU A 97 0.37 6.24 15.90
CA GLU A 97 -0.26 5.04 16.46
C GLU A 97 0.32 3.76 15.87
N LEU A 98 0.61 3.74 14.55
CA LEU A 98 1.28 2.63 13.91
C LEU A 98 2.66 2.37 14.52
N LYS A 99 3.47 3.42 14.67
CA LYS A 99 4.78 3.33 15.29
C LYS A 99 4.67 2.72 16.69
N ALA A 100 3.81 3.28 17.54
CA ALA A 100 3.60 2.81 18.91
C ALA A 100 3.17 1.33 18.94
N ALA A 101 2.24 0.92 18.06
CA ALA A 101 1.77 -0.46 17.97
C ALA A 101 2.88 -1.42 17.55
N VAL A 102 3.66 -1.08 16.52
CA VAL A 102 4.77 -1.92 16.04
C VAL A 102 5.84 -2.09 17.13
N GLU A 103 6.22 -1.00 17.81
CA GLU A 103 7.21 -1.03 18.88
C GLU A 103 6.71 -1.82 20.11
N ALA A 104 5.49 -1.58 20.57
CA ALA A 104 4.90 -2.28 21.71
C ALA A 104 4.80 -3.78 21.50
N ASN A 105 4.45 -4.21 20.27
CA ASN A 105 4.32 -5.61 19.92
C ASN A 105 5.62 -6.24 19.40
N ARG A 106 6.73 -5.49 19.36
CA ARG A 106 8.01 -5.94 18.78
C ARG A 106 7.86 -6.53 17.37
N ALA A 107 6.93 -5.96 16.59
CA ALA A 107 6.73 -6.38 15.22
C ALA A 107 7.88 -5.89 14.33
N LYS A 108 8.15 -6.62 13.25
CA LYS A 108 9.23 -6.24 12.31
C LYS A 108 8.87 -5.01 11.50
N ALA A 109 7.60 -4.88 11.14
CA ALA A 109 7.08 -3.80 10.34
C ALA A 109 5.55 -3.72 10.49
N GLY A 110 4.96 -2.62 10.01
CA GLY A 110 3.52 -2.44 9.91
C GLY A 110 3.17 -1.43 8.81
N GLY A 111 1.96 -1.53 8.31
CA GLY A 111 1.34 -0.58 7.40
C GLY A 111 -0.05 -0.19 7.91
N LEU A 112 -0.49 1.02 7.60
CA LEU A 112 -1.82 1.52 7.93
C LEU A 112 -2.32 2.41 6.80
N VAL A 113 -3.55 2.18 6.36
CA VAL A 113 -4.24 3.01 5.37
C VAL A 113 -5.57 3.48 5.94
N ILE A 114 -5.89 4.75 5.75
CA ILE A 114 -7.21 5.32 6.07
C ILE A 114 -7.82 5.79 4.75
N LEU A 115 -9.00 5.27 4.45
CA LEU A 115 -9.76 5.61 3.25
C LEU A 115 -11.04 6.35 3.62
N ASP A 116 -11.46 7.29 2.79
CA ASP A 116 -12.83 7.74 2.77
C ASP A 116 -13.70 6.65 2.15
N ALA A 117 -14.65 6.12 2.91
CA ALA A 117 -15.49 4.99 2.48
C ALA A 117 -16.47 5.34 1.34
N ARG A 118 -16.67 6.62 1.04
CA ARG A 118 -17.59 7.09 -0.01
C ARG A 118 -16.85 7.39 -1.31
N SER A 119 -15.72 8.09 -1.21
CA SER A 119 -14.94 8.50 -2.39
C SER A 119 -13.85 7.51 -2.78
N GLY A 120 -13.36 6.69 -1.82
CA GLY A 120 -12.20 5.82 -1.99
C GLY A 120 -10.87 6.57 -1.87
N GLU A 121 -10.89 7.86 -1.55
CA GLU A 121 -9.66 8.66 -1.40
C GLU A 121 -8.83 8.19 -0.21
N ILE A 122 -7.51 8.15 -0.42
CA ILE A 122 -6.56 7.82 0.64
C ILE A 122 -6.33 9.07 1.49
N LEU A 123 -6.86 9.06 2.72
CA LEU A 123 -6.72 10.16 3.69
C LEU A 123 -5.44 10.05 4.51
N ALA A 124 -4.94 8.84 4.73
CA ALA A 124 -3.64 8.59 5.33
C ALA A 124 -3.06 7.26 4.85
N LEU A 125 -1.73 7.21 4.70
CA LEU A 125 -0.96 6.00 4.41
C LEU A 125 0.36 6.07 5.17
N ALA A 126 0.51 5.21 6.17
CA ALA A 126 1.68 5.16 7.02
C ALA A 126 2.35 3.80 6.98
N ASN A 127 3.67 3.80 7.10
CA ASN A 127 4.48 2.59 7.22
C ASN A 127 5.50 2.75 8.36
N TRP A 128 5.83 1.65 9.02
CA TRP A 128 6.91 1.56 9.99
C TRP A 128 7.70 0.26 9.76
N PRO A 129 9.06 0.27 9.81
CA PRO A 129 9.95 1.40 10.03
C PRO A 129 9.95 2.42 8.90
N THR A 130 10.44 3.63 9.18
CA THR A 130 10.44 4.77 8.28
C THR A 130 11.85 5.36 8.10
N TYR A 131 11.94 6.39 7.25
CA TYR A 131 13.15 7.14 6.97
C TYR A 131 12.85 8.64 6.88
N ASN A 132 13.89 9.48 7.04
CA ASN A 132 13.76 10.90 6.81
C ASN A 132 14.18 11.25 5.37
N PRO A 133 13.28 11.76 4.52
CA PRO A 133 13.58 12.07 3.13
C PRO A 133 14.56 13.25 2.99
N ASN A 134 14.74 14.07 4.04
CA ASN A 134 15.73 15.14 4.08
C ASN A 134 17.14 14.63 4.37
N SER A 135 17.29 13.42 4.90
CA SER A 135 18.58 12.81 5.18
C SER A 135 19.05 11.96 4.00
N ARG A 136 20.32 12.12 3.61
CA ARG A 136 20.94 11.29 2.55
C ARG A 136 21.57 9.99 3.07
N ASP A 137 21.20 9.57 4.28
CA ASP A 137 21.72 8.33 4.84
C ASP A 137 21.25 7.12 4.03
N ARG A 138 22.20 6.47 3.35
CA ARG A 138 21.96 5.31 2.48
C ARG A 138 21.68 4.01 3.25
N ALA A 139 21.80 4.01 4.58
CA ALA A 139 21.60 2.81 5.40
C ALA A 139 20.13 2.35 5.49
N ALA A 140 19.22 3.03 4.83
CA ALA A 140 17.79 2.89 5.06
C ALA A 140 17.00 2.23 3.91
N ARG A 141 17.61 1.56 2.92
CA ARG A 141 16.87 1.01 1.75
C ARG A 141 15.65 0.16 2.14
N ASP A 142 15.79 -0.69 3.15
CA ASP A 142 14.68 -1.52 3.65
C ASP A 142 13.59 -0.68 4.35
N ARG A 143 13.94 0.51 4.85
CA ARG A 143 13.00 1.44 5.48
C ARG A 143 12.28 2.35 4.48
N MET A 144 12.78 2.46 3.24
CA MET A 144 12.19 3.31 2.19
C MET A 144 10.98 2.66 1.54
N ARG A 145 10.82 1.36 1.70
CA ARG A 145 9.78 0.58 1.05
C ARG A 145 8.40 0.96 1.57
N ASN A 146 7.50 1.34 0.68
CA ASN A 146 6.09 1.57 0.98
C ASN A 146 5.35 0.23 1.12
N ARG A 147 5.47 -0.40 2.29
CA ARG A 147 4.97 -1.75 2.54
C ARG A 147 3.46 -1.89 2.37
N ALA A 148 2.70 -0.83 2.66
CA ALA A 148 1.25 -0.83 2.48
C ALA A 148 0.83 -1.12 1.03
N LEU A 149 1.65 -0.71 0.04
CA LEU A 149 1.35 -0.90 -1.38
C LEU A 149 2.21 -1.97 -2.06
N THR A 150 3.37 -2.29 -1.49
CA THR A 150 4.36 -3.18 -2.14
C THR A 150 4.55 -4.52 -1.46
N ASP A 151 4.07 -4.70 -0.22
CA ASP A 151 4.10 -5.99 0.46
C ASP A 151 2.78 -6.73 0.26
N VAL A 152 2.86 -8.05 0.26
CA VAL A 152 1.71 -8.93 0.23
C VAL A 152 1.71 -9.84 1.44
N PHE A 153 0.52 -10.15 1.93
CA PHE A 153 0.32 -11.04 3.07
C PHE A 153 -0.96 -11.85 2.89
N GLU A 154 -1.12 -12.91 3.66
CA GLU A 154 -2.37 -13.63 3.75
C GLU A 154 -3.33 -12.86 4.69
N PRO A 155 -4.52 -12.43 4.22
CA PRO A 155 -5.40 -11.57 5.02
C PRO A 155 -5.99 -12.28 6.24
N GLY A 156 -5.99 -13.60 6.25
CA GLY A 156 -6.55 -14.36 7.36
C GLY A 156 -8.04 -14.08 7.56
N SER A 157 -8.47 -14.03 8.80
CA SER A 157 -9.90 -13.89 9.16
C SER A 157 -10.57 -12.60 8.67
N THR A 158 -9.83 -11.62 8.24
CA THR A 158 -10.39 -10.39 7.63
C THR A 158 -11.06 -10.68 6.28
N LEU A 159 -10.79 -11.84 5.67
CA LEU A 159 -11.46 -12.27 4.43
C LEU A 159 -12.85 -12.89 4.66
N LYS A 160 -13.15 -13.37 5.88
CA LYS A 160 -14.43 -14.05 6.18
C LYS A 160 -15.69 -13.25 5.81
N PRO A 161 -15.76 -11.93 6.03
CA PRO A 161 -16.90 -11.14 5.61
C PRO A 161 -17.20 -11.25 4.10
N PHE A 162 -16.18 -11.25 3.26
CA PHE A 162 -16.34 -11.37 1.80
C PHE A 162 -16.84 -12.76 1.40
N SER A 163 -16.29 -13.81 2.01
CA SER A 163 -16.71 -15.19 1.74
C SER A 163 -18.13 -15.47 2.20
N ILE A 164 -18.53 -14.92 3.34
CA ILE A 164 -19.88 -15.05 3.85
C ILE A 164 -20.87 -14.19 3.05
N ALA A 165 -20.46 -12.99 2.65
CA ALA A 165 -21.26 -12.16 1.74
C ALA A 165 -21.57 -12.89 0.43
N ALA A 166 -20.59 -13.60 -0.17
CA ALA A 166 -20.82 -14.42 -1.34
C ALA A 166 -21.91 -15.49 -1.13
N ALA A 167 -21.96 -16.09 0.05
CA ALA A 167 -22.96 -17.12 0.36
C ALA A 167 -24.34 -16.53 0.66
N LEU A 168 -24.40 -15.36 1.28
CA LEU A 168 -25.65 -14.61 1.50
C LEU A 168 -26.22 -14.11 0.18
N ASP A 169 -25.40 -13.57 -0.69
CA ASP A 169 -25.81 -13.06 -2.01
C ASP A 169 -26.29 -14.19 -2.93
N ALA A 170 -25.65 -15.35 -2.86
CA ALA A 170 -26.08 -16.57 -3.56
C ALA A 170 -27.34 -17.22 -2.93
N GLY A 171 -27.84 -16.72 -1.82
CA GLY A 171 -29.02 -17.27 -1.13
C GLY A 171 -28.83 -18.66 -0.53
N THR A 172 -27.58 -19.16 -0.41
CA THR A 172 -27.29 -20.49 0.13
C THR A 172 -27.39 -20.53 1.64
N VAL A 173 -27.24 -19.40 2.31
CA VAL A 173 -27.39 -19.22 3.76
C VAL A 173 -28.10 -17.91 4.08
N ARG A 174 -28.59 -17.81 5.32
CA ARG A 174 -29.11 -16.58 5.94
C ARG A 174 -28.30 -16.27 7.21
N PRO A 175 -28.38 -15.07 7.77
CA PRO A 175 -27.65 -14.73 9.03
C PRO A 175 -27.90 -15.71 10.17
N ASP A 176 -29.12 -16.21 10.29
CA ASP A 176 -29.59 -17.13 11.33
C ASP A 176 -29.40 -18.62 10.98
N THR A 177 -28.94 -18.95 9.77
CA THR A 177 -28.73 -20.34 9.37
C THR A 177 -27.74 -21.05 10.29
N PRO A 178 -28.12 -22.22 10.88
CA PRO A 178 -27.24 -22.95 11.78
C PRO A 178 -26.15 -23.70 11.01
N ILE A 179 -24.90 -23.55 11.43
CA ILE A 179 -23.71 -24.20 10.89
C ILE A 179 -23.09 -25.06 11.98
N ALA A 180 -23.15 -26.39 11.83
CA ALA A 180 -22.51 -27.30 12.75
C ALA A 180 -20.98 -27.27 12.59
N THR A 181 -20.25 -26.80 13.60
CA THR A 181 -18.78 -26.67 13.51
C THR A 181 -18.03 -27.88 14.07
N GLY A 182 -18.77 -28.95 14.50
CA GLY A 182 -18.16 -30.24 14.86
C GLY A 182 -17.14 -30.17 16.02
N GLY A 183 -17.39 -29.31 17.00
CA GLY A 183 -16.43 -29.09 18.08
C GLY A 183 -15.17 -28.35 17.65
N GLY A 184 -15.22 -27.57 16.53
CA GLY A 184 -14.12 -26.76 16.05
C GLY A 184 -13.10 -27.51 15.20
N THR A 185 -13.49 -28.64 14.58
CA THR A 185 -12.62 -29.39 13.66
C THR A 185 -13.35 -29.79 12.38
N LEU A 186 -12.63 -29.73 11.25
CA LEU A 186 -13.12 -30.15 9.94
C LEU A 186 -11.98 -30.79 9.15
N THR A 187 -12.11 -32.07 8.81
CA THR A 187 -11.12 -32.79 7.99
C THR A 187 -11.58 -32.85 6.54
N ILE A 188 -10.69 -32.49 5.62
CA ILE A 188 -10.91 -32.52 4.18
C ILE A 188 -9.72 -33.25 3.56
N GLY A 189 -9.93 -34.49 3.08
CA GLY A 189 -8.83 -35.34 2.65
C GLY A 189 -7.85 -35.64 3.78
N SER A 190 -6.58 -35.26 3.60
CA SER A 190 -5.54 -35.44 4.61
C SER A 190 -5.32 -34.20 5.49
N ALA A 191 -6.03 -33.08 5.23
CA ALA A 191 -5.85 -31.83 5.97
C ALA A 191 -6.98 -31.62 6.97
N THR A 192 -6.66 -31.07 8.14
CA THR A 192 -7.64 -30.71 9.19
C THR A 192 -7.57 -29.23 9.49
N ILE A 193 -8.73 -28.58 9.44
CA ILE A 193 -8.94 -27.19 9.82
C ILE A 193 -9.37 -27.15 11.29
N HIS A 194 -8.85 -26.20 12.04
CA HIS A 194 -9.17 -26.01 13.44
C HIS A 194 -9.69 -24.60 13.72
N ASP A 195 -10.65 -24.50 14.62
CA ASP A 195 -11.05 -23.24 15.25
C ASP A 195 -10.15 -22.95 16.45
N ALA A 196 -9.82 -21.68 16.66
CA ALA A 196 -9.10 -21.26 17.87
C ALA A 196 -9.96 -21.44 19.13
N HIS A 197 -11.28 -21.29 18.99
CA HIS A 197 -12.26 -21.45 20.05
C HIS A 197 -13.33 -22.43 19.58
N PRO A 198 -13.23 -23.73 19.98
CA PRO A 198 -14.19 -24.76 19.61
C PRO A 198 -15.63 -24.39 20.00
N ALA A 199 -16.57 -24.63 19.09
CA ALA A 199 -17.98 -24.43 19.31
C ALA A 199 -18.79 -25.63 18.75
N GLY A 200 -20.04 -25.78 19.14
CA GLY A 200 -20.94 -26.83 18.60
C GLY A 200 -21.58 -26.37 17.29
N THR A 201 -22.75 -25.72 17.38
CA THR A 201 -23.44 -25.12 16.24
C THR A 201 -23.43 -23.61 16.41
N LEU A 202 -23.10 -22.92 15.34
CA LEU A 202 -23.07 -21.44 15.26
C LEU A 202 -24.02 -21.00 14.17
N THR A 203 -24.67 -19.84 14.32
CA THR A 203 -25.31 -19.17 13.20
C THR A 203 -24.25 -18.55 12.28
N VAL A 204 -24.61 -18.22 11.04
CA VAL A 204 -23.71 -17.53 10.10
C VAL A 204 -23.19 -16.21 10.71
N GLU A 205 -24.03 -15.46 11.40
CA GLU A 205 -23.63 -14.27 12.16
C GLU A 205 -22.57 -14.61 13.23
N GLN A 206 -22.79 -15.68 14.01
CA GLN A 206 -21.86 -16.14 15.03
C GLN A 206 -20.54 -16.66 14.44
N VAL A 207 -20.54 -17.19 13.20
CA VAL A 207 -19.31 -17.59 12.49
C VAL A 207 -18.39 -16.38 12.30
N ILE A 208 -18.94 -15.22 11.93
CA ILE A 208 -18.16 -13.97 11.84
C ILE A 208 -17.75 -13.50 13.23
N GLN A 209 -18.69 -13.39 14.16
CA GLN A 209 -18.47 -12.86 15.51
C GLN A 209 -17.40 -13.66 16.28
N LYS A 210 -17.43 -14.99 16.20
CA LYS A 210 -16.47 -15.88 16.85
C LYS A 210 -15.27 -16.23 15.99
N SER A 211 -15.25 -15.72 14.75
CA SER A 211 -14.18 -15.98 13.78
C SER A 211 -13.91 -17.48 13.54
N SER A 212 -14.97 -18.30 13.44
CA SER A 212 -14.83 -19.74 13.20
C SER A 212 -14.27 -20.02 11.79
N ASN A 213 -13.13 -20.71 11.71
CA ASN A 213 -12.55 -21.20 10.45
C ASN A 213 -13.39 -22.33 9.87
N VAL A 214 -13.83 -23.24 10.73
CA VAL A 214 -14.66 -24.39 10.35
C VAL A 214 -16.00 -23.92 9.81
N GLY A 215 -16.63 -22.95 10.47
CA GLY A 215 -17.88 -22.35 10.00
C GLY A 215 -17.73 -21.69 8.64
N ALA A 216 -16.71 -20.84 8.45
CA ALA A 216 -16.43 -20.19 7.18
C ALA A 216 -16.12 -21.20 6.06
N ALA A 217 -15.32 -22.23 6.34
CA ALA A 217 -15.01 -23.31 5.41
C ALA A 217 -16.26 -24.06 4.95
N LYS A 218 -17.15 -24.43 5.88
CA LYS A 218 -18.40 -25.14 5.55
C LYS A 218 -19.34 -24.29 4.72
N ILE A 219 -19.49 -23.01 5.03
CA ILE A 219 -20.28 -22.06 4.24
C ILE A 219 -19.72 -21.97 2.83
N ALA A 220 -18.42 -21.77 2.69
CA ALA A 220 -17.76 -21.65 1.41
C ALA A 220 -17.82 -22.92 0.57
N LEU A 221 -17.70 -24.10 1.16
CA LEU A 221 -17.85 -25.39 0.49
C LEU A 221 -19.28 -25.67 0.00
N GLY A 222 -20.26 -24.97 0.55
CA GLY A 222 -21.65 -24.97 0.06
C GLY A 222 -21.85 -24.14 -1.21
N LEU A 223 -20.82 -23.41 -1.67
CA LEU A 223 -20.83 -22.62 -2.90
C LEU A 223 -20.06 -23.33 -4.03
N PRO A 224 -20.43 -23.13 -5.29
CA PRO A 224 -19.51 -23.39 -6.38
C PRO A 224 -18.22 -22.53 -6.20
N ALA A 225 -17.05 -23.12 -6.41
CA ALA A 225 -15.76 -22.40 -6.28
C ALA A 225 -15.72 -21.13 -7.14
N GLN A 226 -16.35 -21.16 -8.32
CA GLN A 226 -16.45 -20.03 -9.23
C GLN A 226 -17.24 -18.86 -8.63
N THR A 227 -18.27 -19.11 -7.83
CA THR A 227 -19.06 -18.06 -7.17
C THR A 227 -18.22 -17.32 -6.15
N LEU A 228 -17.53 -18.04 -5.27
CA LEU A 228 -16.61 -17.42 -4.30
C LEU A 228 -15.49 -16.65 -5.00
N TRP A 229 -14.89 -17.26 -6.02
CA TRP A 229 -13.83 -16.62 -6.79
C TRP A 229 -14.31 -15.32 -7.45
N LYS A 230 -15.50 -15.36 -8.07
CA LYS A 230 -16.07 -14.18 -8.73
C LYS A 230 -16.30 -13.04 -7.74
N THR A 231 -16.89 -13.32 -6.60
CA THR A 231 -17.10 -12.28 -5.55
C THR A 231 -15.77 -11.66 -5.12
N LEU A 232 -14.73 -12.47 -4.87
CA LEU A 232 -13.42 -11.95 -4.50
C LEU A 232 -12.78 -11.12 -5.65
N ALA A 233 -12.92 -11.56 -6.87
CA ALA A 233 -12.42 -10.83 -8.05
C ALA A 233 -13.17 -9.52 -8.28
N ASP A 234 -14.50 -9.52 -8.15
CA ASP A 234 -15.36 -8.34 -8.35
C ASP A 234 -15.05 -7.21 -7.34
N VAL A 235 -14.66 -7.57 -6.10
CA VAL A 235 -14.23 -6.59 -5.10
C VAL A 235 -12.74 -6.22 -5.20
N GLY A 236 -12.03 -6.72 -6.23
CA GLY A 236 -10.69 -6.28 -6.59
C GLY A 236 -9.54 -7.18 -6.15
N PHE A 237 -9.77 -8.27 -5.42
CA PHE A 237 -8.68 -9.18 -5.05
C PHE A 237 -7.98 -9.76 -6.29
N GLY A 238 -6.64 -9.76 -6.26
CA GLY A 238 -5.81 -10.23 -7.38
C GLY A 238 -5.55 -9.16 -8.45
N THR A 239 -6.01 -7.92 -8.25
CA THR A 239 -5.73 -6.77 -9.12
C THR A 239 -4.99 -5.68 -8.35
N PRO A 240 -4.10 -4.90 -9.00
CA PRO A 240 -3.46 -3.78 -8.31
C PRO A 240 -4.49 -2.70 -7.99
N PRO A 241 -4.34 -1.96 -6.87
CA PRO A 241 -5.30 -0.94 -6.45
C PRO A 241 -5.39 0.27 -7.38
N LYS A 242 -4.44 0.43 -8.31
CA LYS A 242 -4.38 1.50 -9.32
C LYS A 242 -4.32 2.90 -8.72
N THR A 243 -3.57 3.04 -7.64
CA THR A 243 -3.32 4.34 -7.00
C THR A 243 -2.40 5.22 -7.85
N GLY A 244 -1.72 4.64 -8.84
CA GLY A 244 -0.67 5.29 -9.63
C GLY A 244 0.66 5.39 -8.89
N PHE A 245 0.79 4.70 -7.76
CA PHE A 245 2.00 4.69 -6.97
C PHE A 245 3.04 3.69 -7.53
N PRO A 246 4.33 4.04 -7.54
CA PRO A 246 5.37 3.15 -8.07
C PRO A 246 5.45 1.83 -7.29
N GLY A 247 5.49 0.72 -8.01
CA GLY A 247 5.70 -0.60 -7.43
C GLY A 247 4.50 -1.20 -6.68
N GLU A 248 3.29 -0.64 -6.81
CA GLU A 248 2.08 -1.26 -6.25
C GLU A 248 1.88 -2.68 -6.77
N VAL A 249 1.41 -3.57 -5.90
CA VAL A 249 1.26 -5.00 -6.20
C VAL A 249 -0.20 -5.44 -6.17
N SER A 250 -0.52 -6.47 -6.95
CA SER A 250 -1.89 -6.99 -7.05
C SER A 250 -2.25 -8.03 -5.98
N GLY A 251 -1.27 -8.58 -5.28
CA GLY A 251 -1.48 -9.84 -4.57
C GLY A 251 -1.71 -10.99 -5.54
N ARG A 252 -2.35 -12.08 -5.06
CA ARG A 252 -2.59 -13.27 -5.88
C ARG A 252 -3.90 -13.95 -5.52
N LEU A 253 -4.83 -13.96 -6.47
CA LEU A 253 -6.06 -14.76 -6.44
C LEU A 253 -5.98 -15.80 -7.58
N ARG A 254 -5.75 -17.08 -7.25
CA ARG A 254 -5.66 -18.15 -8.25
C ARG A 254 -7.03 -18.41 -8.89
N PRO A 255 -7.09 -18.80 -10.19
CA PRO A 255 -8.35 -19.14 -10.84
C PRO A 255 -9.10 -20.29 -10.12
N ALA A 256 -10.42 -20.16 -9.97
CA ALA A 256 -11.27 -21.14 -9.27
C ALA A 256 -11.10 -22.57 -9.77
N LYS A 257 -10.90 -22.77 -11.09
CA LYS A 257 -10.70 -24.08 -11.72
C LYS A 257 -9.48 -24.85 -11.19
N SER A 258 -8.54 -24.16 -10.53
CA SER A 258 -7.36 -24.79 -9.94
C SER A 258 -7.56 -25.18 -8.47
N TRP A 259 -8.70 -24.81 -7.86
CA TRP A 259 -8.90 -25.04 -6.44
C TRP A 259 -9.34 -26.47 -6.16
N LYS A 260 -8.67 -27.10 -5.20
CA LYS A 260 -9.13 -28.30 -4.53
C LYS A 260 -10.11 -27.93 -3.42
N PRO A 261 -10.97 -28.84 -2.93
CA PRO A 261 -11.87 -28.54 -1.83
C PRO A 261 -11.21 -27.91 -0.59
N ILE A 262 -10.01 -28.39 -0.22
CA ILE A 262 -9.27 -27.82 0.90
C ILE A 262 -8.81 -26.39 0.61
N GLU A 263 -8.47 -26.06 -0.62
CA GLU A 263 -8.03 -24.72 -0.99
C GLU A 263 -9.20 -23.74 -1.01
N GLN A 264 -10.38 -24.16 -1.47
CA GLN A 264 -11.62 -23.38 -1.35
C GLN A 264 -11.97 -23.12 0.12
N ALA A 265 -11.86 -24.14 0.96
CA ALA A 265 -12.10 -24.05 2.38
C ALA A 265 -11.13 -23.07 3.07
N THR A 266 -9.82 -23.18 2.82
CA THR A 266 -8.82 -22.31 3.44
C THR A 266 -8.90 -20.88 2.93
N MET A 267 -9.21 -20.70 1.65
CA MET A 267 -9.40 -19.37 1.05
C MET A 267 -10.54 -18.60 1.72
N SER A 268 -11.59 -19.27 2.18
CA SER A 268 -12.73 -18.63 2.84
C SER A 268 -12.38 -17.84 4.10
N TYR A 269 -11.26 -18.18 4.73
CA TYR A 269 -10.75 -17.47 5.91
C TYR A 269 -9.34 -16.91 5.71
N GLY A 270 -8.98 -16.67 4.43
CA GLY A 270 -7.84 -15.85 4.05
C GLY A 270 -6.49 -16.55 3.98
N HIS A 271 -6.46 -17.89 3.80
CA HIS A 271 -5.23 -18.64 3.54
C HIS A 271 -5.19 -19.13 2.09
N GLY A 272 -4.01 -19.09 1.46
CA GLY A 272 -3.82 -19.46 0.05
C GLY A 272 -4.17 -18.35 -0.94
N ILE A 273 -4.48 -17.15 -0.46
CA ILE A 273 -4.61 -15.89 -1.17
C ILE A 273 -3.57 -14.92 -0.61
N SER A 274 -3.02 -14.05 -1.43
CA SER A 274 -2.20 -12.94 -0.94
C SER A 274 -2.75 -11.61 -1.43
N VAL A 275 -2.71 -10.62 -0.56
CA VAL A 275 -3.27 -9.29 -0.79
C VAL A 275 -2.26 -8.23 -0.35
N ASN A 276 -2.37 -7.03 -0.89
CA ASN A 276 -1.80 -5.83 -0.28
C ASN A 276 -2.77 -5.25 0.76
N LEU A 277 -2.36 -4.20 1.43
CA LEU A 277 -3.21 -3.53 2.43
C LEU A 277 -4.33 -2.72 1.78
#